data_9aefb4b1ad3bd69dbbe0f045024be45b
#
_entry.id   9aefb4b1ad3bd69dbbe0f045024be45b
#
_cell.length_a   1.000
_cell.length_b   1.000
_cell.length_c   1.000
_cell.angle_alpha   90.00
_cell.angle_beta   90.00
_cell.angle_gamma   90.00
#
_symmetry.space_group_name_H-M   'P 1'
#
loop_
_entity.id
_entity.type
_entity.pdbx_description
1 polymer ?
#
loop_
_entity_poly.entity_id
_entity_poly.type
_entity_poly.pdbx_seq_one_letter_code
_entity_poly.pdbx_strand_id
1 'polypeptide(L)'
;MKPHYAILMILSSFMACKTSTSVSSPTEVEVRSNHQYAFPKDTYHFHLSQTSEKVLYISNHDQTNPKKVALYLENLKDVVIDGNNSDFIFHGTILPIVLKNCTNVTLKNFSIDFAIPHFRQLHITEVDKAHNTVVGKLYPEGNYKEEAGKLLFCGEDYEEQPMGGMLFTPDKRLTYQRADVSFNPTKVTELAPNVFKIEGMGAEPRIEKDERFALRNYGRPTPAIFITESKNIKLENVTVHNAYGMGLLAQLTENITLKGFKVAIKEGSERFYTTQADATHFSSCSGVIRSEGGLYEGMADDAINVHGTYLKVIARPSRNTITAKYMHPQSWGFTWGRMGDEVQFVAAKTMETIGDKTYRIQSIKPVDSPTDEGAKVFEISFAEPLPDEVSAELACGVENLTLTPQVIFTHNVVRNNRARGALFSTPKKVVCAHNVFDHTHGAAILLCGDCNGWYETGACHDVTIKHNRFINALTANYQFTNAIISIYPEIPNLSDQKKYFHSNIRIENNVFETFDEPILYAKSVENLIYRNNTVIKNKDFKPFHWNKERFKLERTKNVEIIEK
;
A
#
# COMPACT_ATOMS: atom_id res chain seq x y z
N MET A 1 57.23 -46.95 -19.42
CA MET A 1 56.93 -45.53 -19.37
C MET A 1 55.77 -45.22 -20.32
N LYS A 2 54.60 -44.96 -19.78
CA LYS A 2 53.42 -44.52 -20.57
C LYS A 2 53.14 -43.03 -20.19
N PRO A 3 52.94 -42.13 -21.12
CA PRO A 3 52.62 -40.76 -20.79
C PRO A 3 51.12 -40.62 -20.42
N HIS A 4 50.85 -39.94 -19.31
CA HIS A 4 49.54 -39.53 -18.89
C HIS A 4 49.14 -38.25 -19.64
N TYR A 5 48.06 -38.34 -20.44
CA TYR A 5 47.41 -37.15 -21.00
C TYR A 5 46.38 -36.64 -19.99
N ALA A 6 46.63 -35.44 -19.49
CA ALA A 6 45.63 -34.67 -18.72
C ALA A 6 44.67 -34.01 -19.69
N ILE A 7 43.41 -34.40 -19.63
CA ILE A 7 42.31 -33.74 -20.36
C ILE A 7 41.92 -32.51 -19.58
N LEU A 8 42.23 -31.34 -20.10
CA LEU A 8 41.78 -30.04 -19.59
C LEU A 8 40.33 -29.82 -20.06
N MET A 9 39.37 -30.04 -19.16
CA MET A 9 37.99 -29.61 -19.41
C MET A 9 37.90 -28.09 -19.30
N ILE A 10 37.79 -27.41 -20.44
CA ILE A 10 37.44 -26.00 -20.50
C ILE A 10 35.93 -25.94 -20.27
N LEU A 11 35.53 -25.57 -19.05
CA LEU A 11 34.16 -25.11 -18.78
C LEU A 11 33.97 -23.75 -19.47
N SER A 12 33.42 -23.79 -20.67
CA SER A 12 32.88 -22.58 -21.31
C SER A 12 31.63 -22.16 -20.56
N SER A 13 31.76 -21.21 -19.64
CA SER A 13 30.63 -20.45 -19.12
C SER A 13 30.01 -19.67 -20.26
N PHE A 14 28.92 -20.15 -20.79
CA PHE A 14 28.06 -19.34 -21.66
C PHE A 14 27.45 -18.20 -20.80
N MET A 15 28.14 -17.07 -20.69
CA MET A 15 27.52 -15.81 -20.41
C MET A 15 26.62 -15.48 -21.62
N ALA A 16 25.33 -15.71 -21.50
CA ALA A 16 24.37 -15.22 -22.46
C ALA A 16 24.50 -13.68 -22.51
N CYS A 17 25.14 -13.18 -23.54
CA CYS A 17 25.30 -11.75 -23.78
C CYS A 17 23.90 -11.19 -24.04
N LYS A 18 23.33 -10.44 -23.08
CA LYS A 18 22.06 -9.74 -23.28
C LYS A 18 22.27 -8.71 -24.37
N THR A 19 21.48 -8.78 -25.43
CA THR A 19 21.48 -7.77 -26.50
C THR A 19 20.99 -6.43 -25.93
N SER A 20 21.80 -5.38 -26.07
CA SER A 20 21.43 -4.03 -25.68
C SER A 20 20.85 -3.29 -26.89
N THR A 21 19.67 -2.73 -26.76
CA THR A 21 18.98 -1.94 -27.78
C THR A 21 18.82 -0.51 -27.30
N SER A 22 19.38 0.45 -28.04
CA SER A 22 19.07 1.86 -27.86
C SER A 22 17.75 2.17 -28.57
N VAL A 23 16.83 2.85 -27.91
CA VAL A 23 15.48 3.07 -28.41
C VAL A 23 15.12 4.54 -28.33
N SER A 24 14.45 5.06 -29.38
CA SER A 24 14.08 6.47 -29.50
C SER A 24 12.94 6.89 -28.55
N SER A 25 11.98 6.00 -28.29
CA SER A 25 10.83 6.28 -27.42
C SER A 25 10.30 5.01 -26.76
N PRO A 26 9.84 5.07 -25.47
CA PRO A 26 9.20 3.94 -24.79
C PRO A 26 7.88 3.48 -25.43
N THR A 27 7.19 4.36 -26.15
CA THR A 27 5.89 4.08 -26.78
C THR A 27 6.00 3.33 -28.11
N GLU A 28 7.19 3.29 -28.72
CA GLU A 28 7.42 2.70 -30.04
C GLU A 28 8.14 1.36 -29.99
N VAL A 29 8.43 0.85 -28.77
CA VAL A 29 9.26 -0.33 -28.59
C VAL A 29 8.44 -1.55 -28.32
N GLU A 30 8.56 -2.55 -29.18
CA GLU A 30 8.17 -3.91 -28.84
C GLU A 30 9.20 -4.52 -27.86
N VAL A 31 8.84 -4.61 -26.60
CA VAL A 31 9.71 -5.20 -25.57
C VAL A 31 9.74 -6.71 -25.72
N ARG A 32 10.95 -7.28 -25.83
CA ARG A 32 11.17 -8.73 -25.98
C ARG A 32 12.02 -9.29 -24.85
N SER A 33 11.81 -10.57 -24.53
CA SER A 33 12.60 -11.29 -23.52
C SER A 33 14.09 -11.35 -23.86
N ASN A 34 14.94 -11.47 -22.83
CA ASN A 34 16.42 -11.51 -22.93
C ASN A 34 17.09 -10.24 -23.50
N HIS A 35 16.42 -9.09 -23.36
CA HIS A 35 16.92 -7.81 -23.88
C HIS A 35 17.09 -6.77 -22.79
N GLN A 36 17.98 -5.81 -23.06
CA GLN A 36 18.12 -4.59 -22.28
C GLN A 36 17.75 -3.40 -23.16
N TYR A 37 16.86 -2.56 -22.64
CA TYR A 37 16.41 -1.33 -23.29
C TYR A 37 16.91 -0.15 -22.49
N ALA A 38 17.55 0.81 -23.15
CA ALA A 38 17.95 2.07 -22.55
C ALA A 38 17.39 3.21 -23.42
N PHE A 39 16.70 4.13 -22.79
CA PHE A 39 16.15 5.31 -23.44
C PHE A 39 17.11 6.48 -23.30
N PRO A 40 17.20 7.38 -24.30
CA PRO A 40 17.83 8.67 -24.10
C PRO A 40 17.18 9.39 -22.91
N LYS A 41 17.97 10.16 -22.18
CA LYS A 41 17.39 11.01 -21.13
C LYS A 41 16.53 12.09 -21.76
N ASP A 42 15.22 12.06 -21.46
CA ASP A 42 14.22 13.00 -21.98
C ASP A 42 12.97 13.04 -21.10
N THR A 43 12.01 13.88 -21.45
CA THR A 43 10.65 13.88 -20.92
C THR A 43 9.74 13.21 -21.96
N TYR A 44 9.23 12.01 -21.63
CA TYR A 44 8.35 11.26 -22.51
C TYR A 44 6.89 11.44 -22.09
N HIS A 45 6.04 11.79 -23.06
CA HIS A 45 4.60 11.97 -22.85
C HIS A 45 3.82 10.76 -23.35
N PHE A 46 2.90 10.26 -22.53
CA PHE A 46 2.01 9.14 -22.83
C PHE A 46 0.57 9.62 -22.83
N HIS A 47 -0.07 9.57 -23.99
CA HIS A 47 -1.45 10.05 -24.19
C HIS A 47 -2.46 8.91 -24.23
N LEU A 48 -3.73 9.20 -23.95
CA LEU A 48 -4.83 8.24 -24.00
C LEU A 48 -4.94 7.48 -25.32
N SER A 49 -4.62 8.16 -26.46
CA SER A 49 -4.62 7.53 -27.78
C SER A 49 -3.54 6.46 -27.99
N GLN A 50 -2.53 6.41 -27.12
CA GLN A 50 -1.41 5.47 -27.19
C GLN A 50 -1.61 4.28 -26.21
N THR A 51 -2.73 4.23 -25.49
CA THR A 51 -3.00 3.18 -24.52
C THR A 51 -3.67 1.96 -25.14
N SER A 52 -3.50 0.81 -24.52
CA SER A 52 -4.28 -0.40 -24.79
C SER A 52 -5.28 -0.65 -23.65
N GLU A 53 -6.49 -1.09 -24.01
CA GLU A 53 -7.50 -1.48 -23.03
C GLU A 53 -7.24 -2.90 -22.52
N LYS A 54 -7.24 -3.07 -21.20
CA LYS A 54 -7.02 -4.37 -20.54
C LYS A 54 -8.02 -4.59 -19.43
N VAL A 55 -8.56 -5.79 -19.34
CA VAL A 55 -9.38 -6.22 -18.19
C VAL A 55 -8.41 -6.64 -17.09
N LEU A 56 -8.36 -5.88 -16.00
CA LEU A 56 -7.45 -6.09 -14.88
C LEU A 56 -8.19 -5.89 -13.55
N TYR A 57 -8.18 -6.91 -12.71
CA TYR A 57 -8.69 -6.85 -11.34
C TYR A 57 -7.54 -6.59 -10.39
N ILE A 58 -7.55 -5.44 -9.74
CA ILE A 58 -6.45 -4.93 -8.94
C ILE A 58 -6.90 -4.84 -7.49
N SER A 59 -6.23 -5.56 -6.60
CA SER A 59 -6.54 -5.53 -5.16
C SER A 59 -6.56 -4.10 -4.61
N ASN A 60 -7.50 -3.80 -3.73
CA ASN A 60 -7.63 -2.52 -3.04
C ASN A 60 -7.80 -1.29 -3.96
N HIS A 61 -8.27 -1.53 -5.19
CA HIS A 61 -8.64 -0.50 -6.18
C HIS A 61 -10.08 -0.67 -6.66
N ASP A 62 -10.57 0.33 -7.37
CA ASP A 62 -11.89 0.27 -8.01
C ASP A 62 -11.85 -0.76 -9.15
N GLN A 63 -12.82 -1.67 -9.17
CA GLN A 63 -12.86 -2.80 -10.11
C GLN A 63 -13.53 -2.45 -11.44
N THR A 64 -13.56 -1.16 -11.80
CA THR A 64 -14.03 -0.72 -13.13
C THR A 64 -13.08 -1.18 -14.22
N ASN A 65 -13.62 -1.76 -15.28
CA ASN A 65 -12.87 -2.28 -16.43
C ASN A 65 -13.50 -1.83 -17.76
N PRO A 66 -12.76 -1.79 -18.89
CA PRO A 66 -11.32 -2.02 -18.99
C PRO A 66 -10.47 -0.88 -18.41
N LYS A 67 -9.19 -1.16 -18.08
CA LYS A 67 -8.19 -0.16 -17.72
C LYS A 67 -7.43 0.27 -18.98
N LYS A 68 -7.16 1.57 -19.14
CA LYS A 68 -6.29 2.12 -20.19
C LYS A 68 -4.84 2.01 -19.73
N VAL A 69 -4.02 1.21 -20.40
CA VAL A 69 -2.64 0.90 -19.99
C VAL A 69 -1.67 1.47 -21.01
N ALA A 70 -0.65 2.21 -20.56
CA ALA A 70 0.38 2.76 -21.44
C ALA A 70 1.46 1.71 -21.75
N LEU A 71 2.16 1.20 -20.74
CA LEU A 71 3.21 0.19 -20.92
C LEU A 71 2.72 -1.16 -20.37
N TYR A 72 2.21 -2.02 -21.24
CA TYR A 72 1.75 -3.35 -20.90
C TYR A 72 2.80 -4.40 -21.22
N LEU A 73 3.49 -4.89 -20.18
CA LEU A 73 4.57 -5.86 -20.26
C LEU A 73 4.05 -7.22 -19.78
N GLU A 74 3.86 -8.15 -20.70
CA GLU A 74 3.28 -9.46 -20.41
C GLU A 74 4.16 -10.60 -20.93
N ASN A 75 4.28 -11.69 -20.15
CA ASN A 75 5.00 -12.92 -20.51
C ASN A 75 6.50 -12.69 -20.81
N LEU A 76 7.12 -11.67 -20.20
CA LEU A 76 8.51 -11.33 -20.44
C LEU A 76 9.45 -12.01 -19.45
N LYS A 77 10.65 -12.34 -19.95
CA LYS A 77 11.70 -12.94 -19.13
C LYS A 77 13.04 -12.29 -19.39
N ASP A 78 13.81 -12.08 -18.29
CA ASP A 78 15.18 -11.57 -18.32
C ASP A 78 15.30 -10.18 -19.03
N VAL A 79 14.45 -9.23 -18.67
CA VAL A 79 14.38 -7.89 -19.28
C VAL A 79 14.88 -6.82 -18.32
N VAL A 80 15.62 -5.86 -18.86
CA VAL A 80 15.98 -4.62 -18.16
C VAL A 80 15.48 -3.43 -18.96
N ILE A 81 14.73 -2.54 -18.32
CA ILE A 81 14.27 -1.28 -18.89
C ILE A 81 14.91 -0.15 -18.08
N ASP A 82 15.80 0.60 -18.71
CA ASP A 82 16.51 1.73 -18.11
C ASP A 82 16.02 3.04 -18.73
N GLY A 83 15.32 3.84 -17.92
CA GLY A 83 14.85 5.16 -18.34
C GLY A 83 15.94 6.24 -18.35
N ASN A 84 17.16 5.93 -17.90
CA ASN A 84 18.29 6.86 -17.93
C ASN A 84 18.00 8.22 -17.28
N ASN A 85 17.26 8.22 -16.16
CA ASN A 85 16.78 9.40 -15.43
C ASN A 85 15.84 10.31 -16.25
N SER A 86 14.98 9.69 -17.06
CA SER A 86 13.90 10.36 -17.79
C SER A 86 12.67 10.58 -16.93
N ASP A 87 11.86 11.56 -17.32
CA ASP A 87 10.53 11.80 -16.77
C ASP A 87 9.45 11.19 -17.67
N PHE A 88 8.61 10.32 -17.15
CA PHE A 88 7.45 9.75 -17.84
C PHE A 88 6.19 10.47 -17.37
N ILE A 89 5.57 11.24 -18.28
CA ILE A 89 4.42 12.11 -18.02
C ILE A 89 3.18 11.51 -18.68
N PHE A 90 2.18 11.18 -17.88
CA PHE A 90 0.95 10.55 -18.33
C PHE A 90 -0.20 11.56 -18.41
N HIS A 91 -1.08 11.40 -19.41
CA HIS A 91 -2.17 12.29 -19.73
C HIS A 91 -3.52 11.59 -19.61
N GLY A 92 -4.34 12.02 -18.65
CA GLY A 92 -5.65 11.43 -18.36
C GLY A 92 -5.61 10.24 -17.37
N THR A 93 -6.67 9.47 -17.32
CA THR A 93 -6.80 8.31 -16.42
C THR A 93 -6.12 7.07 -17.02
N ILE A 94 -4.82 7.03 -16.91
CA ILE A 94 -3.96 5.95 -17.45
C ILE A 94 -3.37 5.15 -16.29
N LEU A 95 -3.30 3.83 -16.44
CA LEU A 95 -2.43 2.94 -15.68
C LEU A 95 -1.05 2.93 -16.36
N PRO A 96 -0.03 3.58 -15.76
CA PRO A 96 1.24 3.81 -16.44
C PRO A 96 1.96 2.53 -16.86
N ILE A 97 2.19 1.61 -15.91
CA ILE A 97 3.01 0.41 -16.15
C ILE A 97 2.33 -0.82 -15.56
N VAL A 98 2.24 -1.88 -16.36
CA VAL A 98 1.79 -3.21 -15.94
C VAL A 98 2.88 -4.24 -16.22
N LEU A 99 3.21 -5.07 -15.22
CA LEU A 99 3.99 -6.30 -15.36
C LEU A 99 3.07 -7.48 -15.06
N LYS A 100 2.73 -8.30 -16.05
CA LYS A 100 1.90 -9.50 -15.89
C LYS A 100 2.64 -10.75 -16.38
N ASN A 101 2.70 -11.78 -15.54
CA ASN A 101 3.37 -13.05 -15.86
C ASN A 101 4.82 -12.87 -16.32
N CYS A 102 5.55 -11.97 -15.69
CA CYS A 102 6.94 -11.64 -16.00
C CYS A 102 7.91 -12.33 -15.02
N THR A 103 9.13 -12.64 -15.50
CA THR A 103 10.18 -13.23 -14.67
C THR A 103 11.51 -12.52 -14.87
N ASN A 104 12.21 -12.17 -13.77
CA ASN A 104 13.52 -11.50 -13.81
C ASN A 104 13.48 -10.16 -14.57
N VAL A 105 12.50 -9.30 -14.29
CA VAL A 105 12.38 -7.99 -14.93
C VAL A 105 12.89 -6.90 -13.99
N THR A 106 13.70 -6.00 -14.52
CA THR A 106 14.20 -4.81 -13.81
C THR A 106 13.74 -3.55 -14.52
N LEU A 107 13.04 -2.68 -13.80
CA LEU A 107 12.72 -1.31 -14.22
C LEU A 107 13.61 -0.36 -13.42
N LYS A 108 14.27 0.59 -14.07
CA LYS A 108 15.18 1.49 -13.35
C LYS A 108 15.34 2.88 -13.95
N ASN A 109 15.72 3.83 -13.08
CA ASN A 109 16.17 5.17 -13.41
C ASN A 109 15.14 5.97 -14.23
N PHE A 110 13.92 6.16 -13.72
CA PHE A 110 12.92 7.07 -14.30
C PHE A 110 11.95 7.58 -13.24
N SER A 111 11.24 8.65 -13.55
CA SER A 111 10.11 9.13 -12.77
C SER A 111 8.77 8.94 -13.48
N ILE A 112 7.69 8.84 -12.69
CA ILE A 112 6.30 8.81 -13.15
C ILE A 112 5.59 10.04 -12.57
N ASP A 113 4.95 10.82 -13.44
CA ASP A 113 4.10 11.92 -13.04
C ASP A 113 2.91 12.05 -14.00
N PHE A 114 1.94 12.88 -13.67
CA PHE A 114 0.80 13.20 -14.50
C PHE A 114 0.82 14.68 -14.91
N ALA A 115 0.53 14.96 -16.16
CA ALA A 115 0.47 16.33 -16.68
C ALA A 115 -0.57 17.16 -15.90
N ILE A 116 -1.70 16.53 -15.61
CA ILE A 116 -2.74 17.06 -14.73
C ILE A 116 -2.84 16.11 -13.53
N PRO A 117 -2.31 16.48 -12.35
CA PRO A 117 -2.44 15.65 -11.15
C PRO A 117 -3.89 15.42 -10.78
N HIS A 118 -4.22 14.20 -10.35
CA HIS A 118 -5.58 13.83 -9.94
C HIS A 118 -6.03 14.51 -8.64
N PHE A 119 -5.07 15.02 -7.87
CA PHE A 119 -5.35 15.86 -6.71
C PHE A 119 -5.13 17.32 -7.06
N ARG A 120 -5.86 18.17 -6.37
CA ARG A 120 -5.65 19.61 -6.38
C ARG A 120 -5.51 20.08 -4.96
N GLN A 121 -4.83 21.16 -4.77
CA GLN A 121 -4.73 21.79 -3.46
C GLN A 121 -5.21 23.23 -3.53
N LEU A 122 -5.93 23.64 -2.49
CA LEU A 122 -6.27 25.04 -2.27
C LEU A 122 -5.25 25.64 -1.31
N HIS A 123 -4.59 26.71 -1.69
CA HIS A 123 -3.87 27.57 -0.78
C HIS A 123 -4.89 28.50 -0.10
N ILE A 124 -5.11 28.31 1.18
CA ILE A 124 -6.08 29.07 1.96
C ILE A 124 -5.51 30.46 2.23
N THR A 125 -6.09 31.48 1.61
CA THR A 125 -5.62 32.87 1.74
C THR A 125 -6.39 33.64 2.79
N GLU A 126 -7.68 33.30 3.03
CA GLU A 126 -8.53 33.93 4.02
C GLU A 126 -9.46 32.90 4.67
N VAL A 127 -9.74 33.10 5.96
CA VAL A 127 -10.75 32.35 6.73
C VAL A 127 -11.60 33.34 7.50
N ASP A 128 -12.88 33.40 7.17
CA ASP A 128 -13.87 34.23 7.90
C ASP A 128 -14.85 33.29 8.62
N LYS A 129 -14.57 33.12 9.92
CA LYS A 129 -15.39 32.26 10.79
C LYS A 129 -16.77 32.85 11.07
N ALA A 130 -16.87 34.21 11.07
CA ALA A 130 -18.13 34.91 11.35
C ALA A 130 -19.16 34.74 10.22
N HIS A 131 -18.70 34.76 8.97
CA HIS A 131 -19.55 34.57 7.79
C HIS A 131 -19.47 33.16 7.23
N ASN A 132 -18.80 32.23 7.91
CA ASN A 132 -18.64 30.84 7.51
C ASN A 132 -18.06 30.69 6.08
N THR A 133 -17.00 31.43 5.74
CA THR A 133 -16.38 31.43 4.43
C THR A 133 -14.87 31.23 4.48
N VAL A 134 -14.35 30.62 3.41
CA VAL A 134 -12.92 30.46 3.15
C VAL A 134 -12.62 31.00 1.76
N VAL A 135 -11.49 31.65 1.56
CA VAL A 135 -10.96 31.96 0.24
C VAL A 135 -9.71 31.13 0.00
N GLY A 136 -9.63 30.48 -1.16
CA GLY A 136 -8.48 29.66 -1.52
C GLY A 136 -8.10 29.81 -2.98
N LYS A 137 -6.78 29.76 -3.24
CA LYS A 137 -6.21 29.71 -4.59
C LYS A 137 -5.88 28.27 -4.96
N LEU A 138 -6.37 27.83 -6.12
CA LEU A 138 -6.17 26.47 -6.63
C LEU A 138 -4.75 26.28 -7.20
N TYR A 139 -4.15 25.14 -6.87
CA TYR A 139 -2.88 24.66 -7.45
C TYR A 139 -2.97 23.15 -7.78
N PRO A 140 -2.45 22.69 -8.94
CA PRO A 140 -2.02 23.49 -10.09
C PRO A 140 -3.16 24.38 -10.65
N GLU A 141 -2.81 25.47 -11.29
CA GLU A 141 -3.79 26.38 -11.90
C GLU A 141 -4.49 25.74 -13.10
N GLY A 142 -5.73 26.14 -13.37
CA GLY A 142 -6.53 25.66 -14.49
C GLY A 142 -7.16 24.28 -14.28
N ASN A 143 -7.74 23.74 -15.35
CA ASN A 143 -8.37 22.42 -15.38
C ASN A 143 -9.45 22.21 -14.30
N TYR A 144 -10.37 23.15 -14.16
CA TYR A 144 -11.51 23.10 -13.28
C TYR A 144 -12.74 23.70 -13.97
N LYS A 145 -13.90 23.44 -13.39
CA LYS A 145 -15.16 24.12 -13.69
C LYS A 145 -15.82 24.57 -12.39
N GLU A 146 -16.41 25.75 -12.38
CA GLU A 146 -17.40 26.14 -11.40
C GLU A 146 -18.77 26.03 -12.07
N GLU A 147 -19.60 25.13 -11.59
CA GLU A 147 -20.92 24.87 -12.14
C GLU A 147 -21.94 24.70 -11.02
N ALA A 148 -23.03 25.48 -11.09
CA ALA A 148 -24.11 25.46 -10.12
C ALA A 148 -23.64 25.59 -8.66
N GLY A 149 -22.61 26.40 -8.41
CA GLY A 149 -22.02 26.61 -7.07
C GLY A 149 -21.14 25.46 -6.58
N LYS A 150 -20.72 24.56 -7.45
CA LYS A 150 -19.81 23.44 -7.16
C LYS A 150 -18.48 23.63 -7.87
N LEU A 151 -17.42 23.19 -7.24
CA LEU A 151 -16.10 23.07 -7.86
C LEU A 151 -15.92 21.65 -8.40
N LEU A 152 -15.60 21.55 -9.69
CA LEU A 152 -15.26 20.30 -10.36
C LEU A 152 -13.79 20.36 -10.80
N PHE A 153 -13.04 19.29 -10.57
CA PHE A 153 -11.72 19.10 -11.12
C PHE A 153 -11.81 18.38 -12.45
N CYS A 154 -11.17 18.92 -13.48
CA CYS A 154 -11.20 18.39 -14.84
C CYS A 154 -9.85 17.81 -15.22
N GLY A 155 -9.84 16.63 -15.82
CA GLY A 155 -8.72 16.05 -16.54
C GLY A 155 -9.03 15.94 -18.03
N GLU A 156 -8.23 15.19 -18.77
CA GLU A 156 -8.48 14.97 -20.20
C GLU A 156 -9.71 14.07 -20.44
N ASP A 157 -10.01 13.16 -19.51
CA ASP A 157 -11.09 12.19 -19.64
C ASP A 157 -11.93 12.03 -18.35
N TYR A 158 -11.86 12.97 -17.43
CA TYR A 158 -12.66 12.95 -16.21
C TYR A 158 -13.10 14.34 -15.74
N GLU A 159 -14.23 14.38 -15.05
CA GLU A 159 -14.70 15.51 -14.26
C GLU A 159 -15.14 15.00 -12.89
N GLU A 160 -14.59 15.54 -11.83
CA GLU A 160 -14.77 15.01 -10.49
C GLU A 160 -15.00 16.11 -9.46
N GLN A 161 -15.99 15.89 -8.60
CA GLN A 161 -16.20 16.75 -7.44
C GLN A 161 -15.30 16.30 -6.29
N PRO A 162 -14.47 17.18 -5.71
CA PRO A 162 -13.73 16.85 -4.50
C PRO A 162 -14.66 16.61 -3.32
N MET A 163 -14.36 15.63 -2.48
CA MET A 163 -15.17 15.24 -1.33
C MET A 163 -14.53 15.58 0.01
N GLY A 164 -13.23 15.80 0.03
CA GLY A 164 -12.46 16.08 1.23
C GLY A 164 -10.98 15.94 1.00
N GLY A 165 -10.19 15.94 2.06
CA GLY A 165 -8.77 15.73 1.95
C GLY A 165 -7.96 16.13 3.15
N MET A 166 -6.66 16.29 2.92
CA MET A 166 -5.67 16.54 3.95
C MET A 166 -5.28 18.02 4.00
N LEU A 167 -5.05 18.50 5.20
CA LEU A 167 -4.52 19.84 5.42
C LEU A 167 -3.03 19.77 5.77
N PHE A 168 -2.26 20.63 5.12
CA PHE A 168 -0.83 20.79 5.35
C PHE A 168 -0.52 22.20 5.81
N THR A 169 0.39 22.32 6.76
CA THR A 169 1.00 23.60 7.15
C THR A 169 1.92 24.13 6.05
N PRO A 170 2.31 25.42 6.06
CA PRO A 170 3.18 26.00 5.03
C PRO A 170 4.55 25.31 4.89
N ASP A 171 5.05 24.67 5.95
CA ASP A 171 6.29 23.90 5.96
C ASP A 171 6.13 22.44 5.49
N LYS A 172 5.03 22.13 4.79
CA LYS A 172 4.71 20.84 4.18
C LYS A 172 4.46 19.69 5.15
N ARG A 173 4.04 19.99 6.39
CA ARG A 173 3.65 18.97 7.37
C ARG A 173 2.15 18.82 7.42
N LEU A 174 1.68 17.58 7.59
CA LEU A 174 0.28 17.33 7.88
C LEU A 174 -0.13 18.02 9.19
N THR A 175 -1.32 18.59 9.19
CA THR A 175 -1.79 19.35 10.33
C THR A 175 -2.10 18.47 11.52
N TYR A 176 -1.66 18.90 12.68
CA TYR A 176 -1.83 18.23 13.95
C TYR A 176 -3.31 18.05 14.34
N GLN A 177 -3.66 16.88 14.89
CA GLN A 177 -4.99 16.42 15.30
C GLN A 177 -6.01 16.22 14.17
N ARG A 178 -5.66 16.47 12.92
CA ARG A 178 -6.59 16.45 11.79
C ARG A 178 -6.16 15.44 10.76
N ALA A 179 -6.91 14.33 10.62
CA ALA A 179 -6.63 13.31 9.62
C ALA A 179 -7.15 13.71 8.24
N ASP A 180 -8.45 13.94 8.14
CA ASP A 180 -9.15 14.41 6.94
C ASP A 180 -10.15 15.49 7.30
N VAL A 181 -10.39 16.41 6.37
CA VAL A 181 -11.46 17.40 6.42
C VAL A 181 -12.39 17.15 5.24
N SER A 182 -13.69 17.04 5.52
CA SER A 182 -14.70 16.90 4.47
C SER A 182 -14.82 18.22 3.69
N PHE A 183 -14.99 18.12 2.37
CA PHE A 183 -15.23 19.28 1.51
C PHE A 183 -16.70 19.28 1.08
N ASN A 184 -17.56 19.91 1.89
CA ASN A 184 -18.99 19.99 1.69
C ASN A 184 -19.47 21.47 1.68
N PRO A 185 -18.99 22.29 0.75
CA PRO A 185 -19.39 23.69 0.67
C PRO A 185 -20.88 23.82 0.35
N THR A 186 -21.53 24.85 0.88
CA THR A 186 -22.88 25.24 0.50
C THR A 186 -22.89 25.94 -0.87
N LYS A 187 -21.81 26.64 -1.18
CA LYS A 187 -21.60 27.28 -2.48
C LYS A 187 -20.11 27.57 -2.71
N VAL A 188 -19.66 27.39 -3.94
CA VAL A 188 -18.37 27.86 -4.42
C VAL A 188 -18.61 28.96 -5.45
N THR A 189 -17.83 30.05 -5.39
CA THR A 189 -17.90 31.16 -6.35
C THR A 189 -16.49 31.54 -6.75
N GLU A 190 -16.19 31.57 -8.03
CA GLU A 190 -14.93 32.05 -8.55
C GLU A 190 -14.86 33.60 -8.43
N LEU A 191 -13.85 34.11 -7.72
CA LEU A 191 -13.61 35.54 -7.54
C LEU A 191 -12.67 36.11 -8.59
N ALA A 192 -11.70 35.31 -9.01
CA ALA A 192 -10.72 35.57 -10.05
C ALA A 192 -10.20 34.22 -10.56
N PRO A 193 -9.51 34.14 -11.71
CA PRO A 193 -8.96 32.88 -12.20
C PRO A 193 -8.21 32.10 -11.13
N ASN A 194 -8.65 30.85 -10.86
CA ASN A 194 -8.15 29.95 -9.82
C ASN A 194 -8.37 30.39 -8.37
N VAL A 195 -9.13 31.45 -8.09
CA VAL A 195 -9.40 31.96 -6.72
C VAL A 195 -10.89 31.80 -6.41
N PHE A 196 -11.18 31.05 -5.37
CA PHE A 196 -12.55 30.67 -5.01
C PHE A 196 -12.93 31.16 -3.62
N LYS A 197 -14.12 31.74 -3.49
CA LYS A 197 -14.84 31.89 -2.22
C LYS A 197 -15.66 30.62 -1.99
N ILE A 198 -15.48 30.00 -0.84
CA ILE A 198 -16.06 28.73 -0.45
C ILE A 198 -16.94 28.99 0.78
N GLU A 199 -18.24 28.94 0.59
CA GLU A 199 -19.22 29.16 1.66
C GLU A 199 -19.56 27.83 2.36
N GLY A 200 -19.79 27.88 3.68
CA GLY A 200 -20.07 26.70 4.48
C GLY A 200 -18.84 26.02 5.07
N MET A 201 -17.64 26.56 4.85
CA MET A 201 -16.38 25.97 5.31
C MET A 201 -15.61 26.86 6.30
N GLY A 202 -15.98 28.12 6.47
CA GLY A 202 -15.23 29.07 7.32
C GLY A 202 -15.37 28.83 8.82
N ALA A 203 -16.49 28.23 9.26
CA ALA A 203 -16.69 27.83 10.65
C ALA A 203 -16.06 26.47 10.99
N GLU A 204 -15.56 25.74 10.02
CA GLU A 204 -14.82 24.50 10.24
C GLU A 204 -13.54 24.80 11.05
N PRO A 205 -13.44 24.33 12.31
CA PRO A 205 -12.32 24.71 13.18
C PRO A 205 -10.98 24.15 12.74
N ARG A 206 -11.00 23.32 11.70
CA ARG A 206 -9.82 22.61 11.18
C ARG A 206 -9.11 23.33 10.05
N ILE A 207 -9.71 24.40 9.49
CA ILE A 207 -9.09 25.16 8.39
C ILE A 207 -8.53 26.46 8.93
N GLU A 208 -7.25 26.71 8.66
CA GLU A 208 -6.57 27.93 9.06
C GLU A 208 -5.96 28.63 7.82
N LYS A 209 -5.72 29.93 7.95
CA LYS A 209 -5.05 30.71 6.91
C LYS A 209 -3.63 30.18 6.67
N ASP A 210 -3.19 30.27 5.41
CA ASP A 210 -1.89 29.81 4.90
C ASP A 210 -1.70 28.29 4.84
N GLU A 211 -2.70 27.50 5.26
CA GLU A 211 -2.68 26.05 5.04
C GLU A 211 -2.90 25.71 3.56
N ARG A 212 -2.50 24.48 3.21
CA ARG A 212 -2.77 23.83 1.91
C ARG A 212 -3.78 22.73 2.12
N PHE A 213 -4.93 22.83 1.48
CA PHE A 213 -5.96 21.82 1.51
C PHE A 213 -5.84 20.95 0.27
N ALA A 214 -5.23 19.76 0.41
CA ALA A 214 -5.14 18.77 -0.66
C ALA A 214 -6.47 18.04 -0.79
N LEU A 215 -7.20 18.34 -1.85
CA LEU A 215 -8.54 17.85 -2.13
C LEU A 215 -8.54 16.62 -3.02
N ARG A 216 -9.40 15.65 -2.73
CA ARG A 216 -9.55 14.37 -3.44
C ARG A 216 -11.00 13.88 -3.46
N ASN A 217 -11.30 12.89 -4.32
CA ASN A 217 -12.62 12.26 -4.44
C ASN A 217 -12.72 10.87 -3.78
N TYR A 218 -11.63 10.32 -3.24
CA TYR A 218 -11.49 8.99 -2.65
C TYR A 218 -11.54 7.81 -3.65
N GLY A 219 -11.76 8.00 -4.94
CA GLY A 219 -11.64 6.94 -5.94
C GLY A 219 -10.21 6.42 -6.09
N ARG A 220 -10.05 5.16 -6.44
CA ARG A 220 -8.75 4.50 -6.66
C ARG A 220 -8.78 3.72 -7.98
N PRO A 221 -8.91 4.38 -9.15
CA PRO A 221 -9.08 3.69 -10.42
C PRO A 221 -7.86 2.86 -10.83
N THR A 222 -6.64 3.39 -10.63
CA THR A 222 -5.40 2.70 -11.02
C THR A 222 -4.21 3.07 -10.13
N PRO A 223 -3.28 2.12 -9.86
CA PRO A 223 -1.96 2.46 -9.34
C PRO A 223 -1.07 3.03 -10.46
N ALA A 224 0.09 3.61 -10.10
CA ALA A 224 1.10 3.99 -11.10
C ALA A 224 1.83 2.77 -11.67
N ILE A 225 2.12 1.78 -10.85
CA ILE A 225 2.75 0.53 -11.28
C ILE A 225 1.93 -0.64 -10.74
N PHE A 226 1.51 -1.53 -11.64
CA PHE A 226 0.82 -2.77 -11.29
C PHE A 226 1.66 -3.99 -11.67
N ILE A 227 1.88 -4.88 -10.71
CA ILE A 227 2.64 -6.12 -10.91
C ILE A 227 1.76 -7.29 -10.48
N THR A 228 1.55 -8.25 -11.37
CA THR A 228 0.74 -9.43 -11.06
C THR A 228 1.33 -10.69 -11.66
N GLU A 229 1.15 -11.84 -10.96
CA GLU A 229 1.54 -13.18 -11.40
C GLU A 229 3.01 -13.29 -11.84
N SER A 230 3.86 -12.45 -11.31
CA SER A 230 5.25 -12.28 -11.75
C SER A 230 6.24 -12.83 -10.72
N LYS A 231 7.52 -12.95 -11.12
CA LYS A 231 8.59 -13.47 -10.26
C LYS A 231 9.88 -12.71 -10.44
N ASN A 232 10.58 -12.44 -9.31
CA ASN A 232 11.88 -11.77 -9.29
C ASN A 232 11.84 -10.39 -9.99
N ILE A 233 10.96 -9.50 -9.53
CA ILE A 233 10.82 -8.16 -10.08
C ILE A 233 11.65 -7.17 -9.26
N LYS A 234 12.39 -6.31 -9.96
CA LYS A 234 13.20 -5.28 -9.34
C LYS A 234 12.85 -3.89 -9.87
N LEU A 235 12.61 -2.95 -8.98
CA LEU A 235 12.52 -1.52 -9.26
C LEU A 235 13.71 -0.82 -8.59
N GLU A 236 14.52 -0.11 -9.37
CA GLU A 236 15.74 0.53 -8.89
C GLU A 236 15.76 2.01 -9.31
N ASN A 237 15.82 2.93 -8.33
CA ASN A 237 15.79 4.37 -8.57
C ASN A 237 14.57 4.80 -9.42
N VAL A 238 13.41 4.25 -9.15
CA VAL A 238 12.13 4.68 -9.76
C VAL A 238 11.41 5.58 -8.79
N THR A 239 10.90 6.73 -9.29
CA THR A 239 10.17 7.69 -8.48
C THR A 239 8.75 7.87 -9.01
N VAL A 240 7.75 7.81 -8.14
CA VAL A 240 6.36 8.16 -8.44
C VAL A 240 6.04 9.49 -7.78
N HIS A 241 5.71 10.52 -8.55
CA HIS A 241 5.35 11.84 -8.05
C HIS A 241 3.86 12.04 -7.86
N ASN A 242 3.05 11.30 -8.62
CA ASN A 242 1.59 11.31 -8.50
C ASN A 242 1.00 9.98 -9.01
N ALA A 243 -0.12 9.55 -8.42
CA ALA A 243 -0.90 8.42 -8.89
C ALA A 243 -2.37 8.57 -8.47
N TYR A 244 -3.28 8.11 -9.33
CA TYR A 244 -4.73 8.12 -9.09
C TYR A 244 -5.21 6.93 -8.24
N GLY A 245 -4.34 6.27 -7.58
CA GLY A 245 -4.52 5.19 -6.62
C GLY A 245 -3.25 5.09 -5.80
N MET A 246 -2.62 3.93 -5.82
CA MET A 246 -1.36 3.65 -5.13
C MET A 246 -0.14 3.94 -6.03
N GLY A 247 1.01 4.18 -5.43
CA GLY A 247 2.25 4.34 -6.17
C GLY A 247 2.68 3.03 -6.86
N LEU A 248 2.64 1.94 -6.10
CA LEU A 248 2.88 0.58 -6.60
C LEU A 248 1.90 -0.38 -5.93
N LEU A 249 1.25 -1.22 -6.71
CA LEU A 249 0.56 -2.40 -6.22
C LEU A 249 1.12 -3.66 -6.87
N ALA A 250 1.52 -4.64 -6.04
CA ALA A 250 1.87 -5.97 -6.49
C ALA A 250 0.93 -7.00 -5.87
N GLN A 251 0.46 -7.94 -6.69
CA GLN A 251 -0.34 -9.08 -6.23
C GLN A 251 0.14 -10.38 -6.87
N LEU A 252 -0.04 -11.51 -6.18
CA LEU A 252 0.27 -12.85 -6.70
C LEU A 252 1.71 -12.97 -7.25
N THR A 253 2.64 -12.18 -6.71
CA THR A 253 4.00 -12.06 -7.24
C THR A 253 5.02 -12.55 -6.22
N GLU A 254 6.01 -13.30 -6.71
CA GLU A 254 7.09 -13.88 -5.90
C GLU A 254 8.37 -13.06 -6.04
N ASN A 255 8.97 -12.67 -4.93
CA ASN A 255 10.21 -11.91 -4.83
C ASN A 255 10.19 -10.54 -5.53
N ILE A 256 10.03 -9.48 -4.75
CA ILE A 256 10.02 -8.10 -5.22
C ILE A 256 11.11 -7.32 -4.48
N THR A 257 11.92 -6.59 -5.23
CA THR A 257 12.96 -5.72 -4.67
C THR A 257 12.75 -4.27 -5.10
N LEU A 258 12.57 -3.40 -4.14
CA LEU A 258 12.55 -1.95 -4.30
C LEU A 258 13.86 -1.39 -3.74
N LYS A 259 14.74 -0.89 -4.61
CA LYS A 259 16.02 -0.27 -4.23
C LYS A 259 16.03 1.19 -4.63
N GLY A 260 16.06 2.09 -3.64
CA GLY A 260 15.93 3.53 -3.90
C GLY A 260 14.62 3.91 -4.58
N PHE A 261 13.57 3.11 -4.42
CA PHE A 261 12.23 3.41 -4.92
C PHE A 261 11.62 4.54 -4.10
N LYS A 262 10.95 5.49 -4.77
CA LYS A 262 10.38 6.65 -4.10
C LYS A 262 8.94 6.88 -4.52
N VAL A 263 8.10 7.23 -3.54
CA VAL A 263 6.87 7.97 -3.75
C VAL A 263 7.09 9.31 -3.07
N ALA A 264 7.35 10.34 -3.88
CA ALA A 264 7.91 11.59 -3.35
C ALA A 264 7.39 12.82 -4.10
N ILE A 265 7.28 13.92 -3.38
CA ILE A 265 6.91 15.22 -3.94
C ILE A 265 7.95 15.60 -4.99
N LYS A 266 7.48 16.10 -6.15
CA LYS A 266 8.37 16.57 -7.21
C LYS A 266 9.15 17.78 -6.74
N GLU A 267 10.47 17.69 -6.81
CA GLU A 267 11.36 18.79 -6.43
C GLU A 267 11.06 20.07 -7.24
N GLY A 268 11.09 21.21 -6.56
CA GLY A 268 10.77 22.51 -7.18
C GLY A 268 9.27 22.75 -7.41
N SER A 269 8.38 21.77 -7.15
CA SER A 269 6.93 21.99 -7.24
C SER A 269 6.35 22.52 -5.92
N GLU A 270 5.18 23.18 -6.04
CA GLU A 270 4.39 23.60 -4.89
C GLU A 270 3.44 22.50 -4.37
N ARG A 271 3.59 21.26 -4.81
CA ARG A 271 2.79 20.13 -4.33
C ARG A 271 3.14 19.75 -2.90
N PHE A 272 2.12 19.30 -2.16
CA PHE A 272 2.23 18.83 -0.78
C PHE A 272 1.82 17.36 -0.61
N TYR A 273 1.38 16.72 -1.68
CA TYR A 273 0.90 15.34 -1.68
C TYR A 273 1.38 14.57 -2.93
N THR A 274 1.26 13.24 -2.91
CA THR A 274 1.72 12.34 -3.96
C THR A 274 0.63 11.40 -4.46
N THR A 275 0.21 10.38 -3.70
CA THR A 275 -0.71 9.33 -4.14
C THR A 275 -2.04 9.36 -3.38
N GLN A 276 -3.12 8.94 -4.07
CA GLN A 276 -4.48 8.86 -3.52
C GLN A 276 -4.60 7.84 -2.38
N ALA A 277 -3.76 6.83 -2.39
CA ALA A 277 -3.70 5.78 -1.40
C ALA A 277 -2.24 5.47 -1.04
N ASP A 278 -1.90 4.22 -0.80
CA ASP A 278 -0.58 3.79 -0.33
C ASP A 278 0.55 4.16 -1.30
N ALA A 279 1.75 4.32 -0.76
CA ALA A 279 2.93 4.39 -1.60
C ALA A 279 3.23 3.02 -2.24
N THR A 280 3.21 1.95 -1.44
CA THR A 280 3.44 0.58 -1.91
C THR A 280 2.51 -0.40 -1.22
N HIS A 281 1.94 -1.33 -1.98
CA HIS A 281 0.98 -2.29 -1.49
C HIS A 281 1.22 -3.68 -2.07
N PHE A 282 1.24 -4.70 -1.23
CA PHE A 282 1.55 -6.08 -1.59
C PHE A 282 0.44 -7.00 -1.09
N SER A 283 -0.39 -7.49 -2.01
CA SER A 283 -1.53 -8.36 -1.71
C SER A 283 -1.27 -9.78 -2.22
N SER A 284 -1.34 -10.78 -1.33
CA SER A 284 -1.16 -12.19 -1.69
C SER A 284 0.14 -12.45 -2.48
N CYS A 285 1.22 -11.82 -2.09
CA CYS A 285 2.56 -12.04 -2.62
C CYS A 285 3.27 -13.20 -1.89
N SER A 286 4.41 -13.66 -2.42
CA SER A 286 5.22 -14.73 -1.82
C SER A 286 6.72 -14.44 -1.93
N GLY A 287 7.55 -15.34 -1.39
CA GLY A 287 9.00 -15.17 -1.38
C GLY A 287 9.43 -14.03 -0.47
N VAL A 288 10.20 -13.07 -0.97
CA VAL A 288 10.74 -11.92 -0.22
C VAL A 288 10.33 -10.60 -0.85
N ILE A 289 9.70 -9.74 -0.06
CA ILE A 289 9.49 -8.33 -0.38
C ILE A 289 10.61 -7.55 0.32
N ARG A 290 11.44 -6.86 -0.45
CA ARG A 290 12.53 -6.02 0.03
C ARG A 290 12.34 -4.57 -0.41
N SER A 291 12.32 -3.65 0.54
CA SER A 291 12.39 -2.19 0.29
C SER A 291 13.59 -1.63 1.02
N GLU A 292 14.51 -1.01 0.28
CA GLU A 292 15.76 -0.49 0.80
C GLU A 292 16.09 0.88 0.21
N GLY A 293 16.40 1.85 1.10
CA GLY A 293 16.84 3.20 0.71
C GLY A 293 15.76 4.03 0.00
N GLY A 294 14.49 3.75 0.26
CA GLY A 294 13.34 4.47 -0.32
C GLY A 294 12.97 5.75 0.41
N LEU A 295 12.17 6.58 -0.27
CA LEU A 295 11.50 7.74 0.32
C LEU A 295 10.01 7.65 0.04
N TYR A 296 9.20 7.71 1.09
CA TYR A 296 7.75 7.63 1.04
C TYR A 296 7.16 8.84 1.76
N GLU A 297 6.62 9.79 1.00
CA GLU A 297 6.11 11.05 1.57
C GLU A 297 4.84 11.56 0.91
N GLY A 298 3.99 12.23 1.68
CA GLY A 298 2.83 12.97 1.19
C GLY A 298 1.73 12.10 0.60
N MET A 299 1.72 10.79 0.82
CA MET A 299 0.65 9.91 0.37
C MET A 299 -0.56 9.98 1.31
N ALA A 300 -1.72 9.69 0.74
CA ALA A 300 -2.98 9.77 1.46
C ALA A 300 -3.33 8.47 2.23
N ASP A 301 -2.43 7.50 2.26
CA ASP A 301 -2.55 6.27 3.05
C ASP A 301 -1.15 5.74 3.46
N ASP A 302 -0.92 4.45 3.57
CA ASP A 302 0.28 3.83 4.13
C ASP A 302 1.53 3.95 3.22
N ALA A 303 2.72 3.95 3.80
CA ALA A 303 3.94 3.88 3.00
C ALA A 303 4.19 2.47 2.45
N ILE A 304 3.90 1.47 3.24
CA ILE A 304 3.92 0.06 2.83
C ILE A 304 2.80 -0.70 3.54
N ASN A 305 2.04 -1.47 2.77
CA ASN A 305 1.06 -2.43 3.28
C ASN A 305 1.35 -3.82 2.69
N VAL A 306 1.43 -4.84 3.54
CA VAL A 306 1.72 -6.24 3.13
C VAL A 306 0.72 -7.16 3.80
N HIS A 307 -0.12 -7.82 3.00
CA HIS A 307 -1.14 -8.75 3.48
C HIS A 307 -1.53 -9.79 2.42
N GLY A 308 -2.27 -10.81 2.81
CA GLY A 308 -3.08 -11.63 1.91
C GLY A 308 -4.55 -11.23 2.01
N THR A 309 -5.44 -11.98 1.38
CA THR A 309 -6.88 -11.72 1.43
C THR A 309 -7.61 -12.95 1.97
N TYR A 310 -8.42 -12.77 3.03
CA TYR A 310 -9.33 -13.81 3.49
C TYR A 310 -10.49 -13.98 2.50
N LEU A 311 -10.82 -15.22 2.19
CA LEU A 311 -12.17 -15.55 1.72
C LEU A 311 -13.04 -15.94 2.93
N LYS A 312 -14.33 -15.59 2.88
CA LYS A 312 -15.30 -16.05 3.87
C LYS A 312 -15.99 -17.30 3.37
N VAL A 313 -16.02 -18.36 4.19
CA VAL A 313 -16.82 -19.56 3.93
C VAL A 313 -18.30 -19.20 3.98
N ILE A 314 -19.04 -19.48 2.89
CA ILE A 314 -20.47 -19.20 2.76
C ILE A 314 -21.31 -20.46 2.64
N ALA A 315 -20.70 -21.60 2.28
CA ALA A 315 -21.34 -22.92 2.27
C ALA A 315 -20.30 -24.04 2.38
N ARG A 316 -20.78 -25.22 2.76
CA ARG A 316 -19.98 -26.46 2.84
C ARG A 316 -20.70 -27.58 2.09
N PRO A 317 -20.51 -27.68 0.76
CA PRO A 317 -21.17 -28.70 -0.07
C PRO A 317 -20.85 -30.14 0.31
N SER A 318 -19.64 -30.41 0.84
CA SER A 318 -19.24 -31.75 1.30
C SER A 318 -18.24 -31.66 2.46
N ARG A 319 -17.82 -32.83 3.00
CA ARG A 319 -16.84 -32.88 4.10
C ARG A 319 -15.47 -32.30 3.74
N ASN A 320 -15.12 -32.23 2.46
CA ASN A 320 -13.83 -31.72 1.97
C ASN A 320 -13.99 -30.65 0.90
N THR A 321 -15.15 -30.00 0.81
CA THR A 321 -15.41 -28.91 -0.17
C THR A 321 -16.12 -27.77 0.52
N ILE A 322 -15.65 -26.55 0.25
CA ILE A 322 -16.30 -25.31 0.69
C ILE A 322 -16.65 -24.43 -0.52
N THR A 323 -17.64 -23.57 -0.32
CA THR A 323 -17.83 -22.38 -1.15
C THR A 323 -17.38 -21.18 -0.34
N ALA A 324 -16.48 -20.37 -0.88
CA ALA A 324 -15.91 -19.23 -0.20
C ALA A 324 -15.92 -17.98 -1.09
N LYS A 325 -15.99 -16.79 -0.47
CA LYS A 325 -16.27 -15.54 -1.17
C LYS A 325 -15.34 -14.40 -0.71
N TYR A 326 -14.89 -13.59 -1.67
CA TYR A 326 -14.35 -12.25 -1.40
C TYR A 326 -15.42 -11.35 -0.76
N MET A 327 -15.06 -10.60 0.25
CA MET A 327 -16.01 -9.80 1.01
C MET A 327 -15.85 -8.30 0.82
N HIS A 328 -14.61 -7.82 0.65
CA HIS A 328 -14.37 -6.39 0.48
C HIS A 328 -14.66 -5.94 -0.96
N PRO A 329 -15.35 -4.78 -1.18
CA PRO A 329 -15.77 -4.34 -2.51
C PRO A 329 -14.61 -4.01 -3.47
N GLN A 330 -13.42 -3.70 -2.95
CA GLN A 330 -12.23 -3.42 -3.73
C GLN A 330 -11.23 -4.59 -3.80
N SER A 331 -11.56 -5.77 -3.24
CA SER A 331 -10.66 -6.93 -3.21
C SER A 331 -11.37 -8.16 -3.75
N TRP A 332 -11.55 -8.22 -5.07
CA TRP A 332 -12.17 -9.35 -5.77
C TRP A 332 -11.74 -9.38 -7.24
N GLY A 333 -12.03 -10.49 -7.92
CA GLY A 333 -11.88 -10.61 -9.36
C GLY A 333 -10.56 -11.24 -9.79
N PHE A 334 -9.53 -11.23 -8.97
CA PHE A 334 -8.26 -11.90 -9.22
C PHE A 334 -8.26 -13.34 -8.68
N THR A 335 -7.37 -14.18 -9.18
CA THR A 335 -7.21 -15.56 -8.72
C THR A 335 -6.79 -15.58 -7.25
N TRP A 336 -7.59 -16.22 -6.39
CA TRP A 336 -7.30 -16.26 -4.95
C TRP A 336 -6.26 -17.32 -4.57
N GLY A 337 -6.24 -18.43 -5.28
CA GLY A 337 -5.35 -19.56 -4.96
C GLY A 337 -5.25 -20.52 -6.13
N ARG A 338 -4.36 -21.49 -6.02
CA ARG A 338 -4.08 -22.52 -7.04
C ARG A 338 -4.07 -23.90 -6.42
N MET A 339 -4.22 -24.94 -7.23
CA MET A 339 -4.01 -26.31 -6.80
C MET A 339 -2.61 -26.46 -6.19
N GLY A 340 -2.54 -27.11 -5.02
CA GLY A 340 -1.32 -27.29 -4.25
C GLY A 340 -1.04 -26.21 -3.20
N ASP A 341 -1.70 -25.06 -3.24
CA ASP A 341 -1.55 -24.02 -2.21
C ASP A 341 -1.98 -24.55 -0.84
N GLU A 342 -1.26 -24.12 0.16
CA GLU A 342 -1.50 -24.44 1.57
C GLU A 342 -2.37 -23.36 2.21
N VAL A 343 -3.43 -23.80 2.88
CA VAL A 343 -4.38 -22.89 3.53
C VAL A 343 -4.65 -23.28 4.98
N GLN A 344 -5.12 -22.30 5.76
CA GLN A 344 -5.67 -22.52 7.09
C GLN A 344 -7.05 -21.86 7.21
N PHE A 345 -7.82 -22.28 8.23
CA PHE A 345 -9.12 -21.70 8.53
C PHE A 345 -9.04 -20.90 9.83
N VAL A 346 -9.78 -19.79 9.88
CA VAL A 346 -9.81 -18.86 11.00
C VAL A 346 -11.25 -18.60 11.40
N ALA A 347 -11.56 -18.69 12.69
CA ALA A 347 -12.84 -18.27 13.23
C ALA A 347 -12.89 -16.74 13.32
N ALA A 348 -13.70 -16.07 12.48
CA ALA A 348 -13.63 -14.61 12.32
C ALA A 348 -13.88 -13.82 13.62
N LYS A 349 -14.67 -14.35 14.57
CA LYS A 349 -15.00 -13.65 15.82
C LYS A 349 -13.86 -13.63 16.84
N THR A 350 -13.07 -14.70 16.92
CA THR A 350 -11.93 -14.81 17.83
C THR A 350 -10.58 -14.72 17.12
N MET A 351 -10.57 -14.75 15.81
CA MET A 351 -9.36 -14.79 14.96
C MET A 351 -8.43 -15.95 15.29
N GLU A 352 -8.96 -17.04 15.83
CA GLU A 352 -8.22 -18.27 16.12
C GLU A 352 -8.23 -19.20 14.92
N THR A 353 -7.12 -19.90 14.71
CA THR A 353 -7.05 -20.98 13.74
C THR A 353 -7.94 -22.14 14.14
N ILE A 354 -8.71 -22.68 13.19
CA ILE A 354 -9.56 -23.86 13.36
C ILE A 354 -8.73 -25.11 13.08
N GLY A 355 -8.60 -25.95 14.07
CA GLY A 355 -7.69 -27.10 14.03
C GLY A 355 -6.22 -26.69 14.21
N ASP A 356 -5.33 -27.69 14.12
CA ASP A 356 -3.88 -27.53 14.37
C ASP A 356 -3.04 -27.86 13.12
N LYS A 357 -3.69 -28.05 11.98
CA LYS A 357 -3.02 -28.37 10.71
C LYS A 357 -3.47 -27.47 9.59
N THR A 358 -2.68 -27.45 8.53
CA THR A 358 -2.99 -26.81 7.26
C THR A 358 -3.58 -27.81 6.27
N TYR A 359 -4.20 -27.30 5.21
CA TYR A 359 -4.85 -28.09 4.17
C TYR A 359 -4.34 -27.69 2.81
N ARG A 360 -4.20 -28.64 1.88
CA ARG A 360 -3.78 -28.35 0.50
C ARG A 360 -4.98 -28.32 -0.43
N ILE A 361 -5.05 -27.27 -1.24
CA ILE A 361 -6.06 -27.11 -2.28
C ILE A 361 -5.87 -28.22 -3.32
N GLN A 362 -6.90 -29.03 -3.52
CA GLN A 362 -6.96 -30.02 -4.57
C GLN A 362 -7.53 -29.44 -5.87
N SER A 363 -8.57 -28.60 -5.76
CA SER A 363 -9.10 -27.83 -6.88
C SER A 363 -9.73 -26.52 -6.36
N ILE A 364 -9.70 -25.51 -7.20
CA ILE A 364 -10.38 -24.23 -6.99
C ILE A 364 -10.96 -23.78 -8.34
N LYS A 365 -12.22 -23.39 -8.34
CA LYS A 365 -12.91 -22.87 -9.53
C LYS A 365 -13.88 -21.76 -9.16
N PRO A 366 -14.03 -20.71 -9.99
CA PRO A 366 -15.07 -19.71 -9.80
C PRO A 366 -16.45 -20.32 -10.06
N VAL A 367 -17.47 -19.85 -9.32
CA VAL A 367 -18.86 -20.32 -9.46
C VAL A 367 -19.85 -19.21 -9.80
N ASP A 368 -19.41 -17.95 -9.76
CA ASP A 368 -20.21 -16.78 -10.06
C ASP A 368 -19.74 -15.98 -11.29
N SER A 369 -18.68 -16.44 -11.94
CA SER A 369 -18.13 -15.86 -13.17
C SER A 369 -17.74 -16.96 -14.14
N PRO A 370 -17.84 -16.75 -15.45
CA PRO A 370 -17.42 -17.73 -16.45
C PRO A 370 -15.89 -17.89 -16.56
N THR A 371 -15.10 -17.02 -15.93
CA THR A 371 -13.63 -17.03 -16.00
C THR A 371 -13.02 -17.07 -14.60
N ASP A 372 -11.77 -17.51 -14.48
CA ASP A 372 -11.00 -17.48 -13.23
C ASP A 372 -10.69 -16.03 -12.79
N GLU A 373 -10.72 -15.09 -13.74
CA GLU A 373 -10.60 -13.65 -13.49
C GLU A 373 -12.01 -13.03 -13.38
N GLY A 374 -12.18 -12.08 -12.48
CA GLY A 374 -13.45 -11.40 -12.26
C GLY A 374 -14.43 -12.11 -11.33
N ALA A 375 -14.05 -13.24 -10.76
CA ALA A 375 -14.90 -13.98 -9.83
C ALA A 375 -14.87 -13.40 -8.42
N LYS A 376 -15.99 -13.56 -7.71
CA LYS A 376 -16.10 -13.25 -6.28
C LYS A 376 -16.25 -14.51 -5.42
N VAL A 377 -16.78 -15.59 -5.98
CA VAL A 377 -17.14 -16.81 -5.26
C VAL A 377 -16.42 -18.01 -5.89
N PHE A 378 -15.81 -18.82 -5.04
CA PHE A 378 -15.05 -20.00 -5.43
C PHE A 378 -15.57 -21.25 -4.72
N GLU A 379 -15.64 -22.35 -5.46
CA GLU A 379 -15.70 -23.69 -4.89
C GLU A 379 -14.27 -24.21 -4.75
N ILE A 380 -13.91 -24.59 -3.52
CA ILE A 380 -12.55 -25.05 -3.18
C ILE A 380 -12.66 -26.45 -2.58
N SER A 381 -11.97 -27.44 -3.15
CA SER A 381 -11.90 -28.79 -2.61
C SER A 381 -10.51 -29.12 -2.08
N PHE A 382 -10.48 -30.02 -1.09
CA PHE A 382 -9.29 -30.46 -0.38
C PHE A 382 -9.18 -31.99 -0.44
N ALA A 383 -7.97 -32.51 -0.38
CA ALA A 383 -7.73 -33.95 -0.39
C ALA A 383 -8.25 -34.65 0.89
N GLU A 384 -8.28 -33.92 2.00
CA GLU A 384 -8.69 -34.41 3.31
C GLU A 384 -10.00 -33.78 3.79
N PRO A 385 -10.79 -34.49 4.62
CA PRO A 385 -11.93 -33.90 5.29
C PRO A 385 -11.52 -32.71 6.18
N LEU A 386 -12.32 -31.65 6.11
CA LEU A 386 -12.16 -30.46 6.94
C LEU A 386 -12.79 -30.68 8.32
N PRO A 387 -12.33 -29.96 9.38
CA PRO A 387 -12.98 -29.93 10.70
C PRO A 387 -14.46 -29.53 10.58
N ASP A 388 -15.28 -30.04 11.48
CA ASP A 388 -16.72 -29.74 11.44
C ASP A 388 -17.01 -28.27 11.76
N GLU A 389 -16.09 -27.59 12.46
CA GLU A 389 -16.13 -26.17 12.77
C GLU A 389 -15.94 -25.26 11.54
N VAL A 390 -15.41 -25.80 10.42
CA VAL A 390 -15.32 -25.03 9.18
C VAL A 390 -16.70 -24.92 8.55
N SER A 391 -17.41 -23.85 8.84
CA SER A 391 -18.79 -23.64 8.43
C SER A 391 -19.12 -22.17 8.18
N ALA A 392 -20.24 -21.93 7.49
CA ALA A 392 -20.78 -20.60 7.27
C ALA A 392 -21.29 -19.96 8.56
N GLU A 393 -21.84 -20.76 9.50
CA GLU A 393 -22.39 -20.32 10.78
C GLU A 393 -21.32 -19.69 11.67
N LEU A 394 -20.10 -20.24 11.66
CA LEU A 394 -18.96 -19.69 12.39
C LEU A 394 -18.25 -18.56 11.66
N ALA A 395 -18.78 -18.15 10.51
CA ALA A 395 -18.21 -17.08 9.69
C ALA A 395 -16.70 -17.28 9.44
N CYS A 396 -16.29 -18.52 9.09
CA CYS A 396 -14.89 -18.87 8.93
C CYS A 396 -14.22 -18.10 7.80
N GLY A 397 -13.01 -17.60 8.07
CA GLY A 397 -12.09 -17.11 7.04
C GLY A 397 -11.20 -18.24 6.52
N VAL A 398 -10.85 -18.18 5.23
CA VAL A 398 -9.82 -19.02 4.62
C VAL A 398 -8.62 -18.15 4.29
N GLU A 399 -7.45 -18.50 4.79
CA GLU A 399 -6.18 -17.83 4.55
C GLU A 399 -5.26 -18.70 3.69
N ASN A 400 -4.68 -18.11 2.63
CA ASN A 400 -3.71 -18.79 1.78
C ASN A 400 -2.29 -18.53 2.33
N LEU A 401 -1.67 -19.56 2.91
CA LEU A 401 -0.34 -19.48 3.52
C LEU A 401 0.81 -19.57 2.50
N THR A 402 0.56 -20.08 1.30
CA THR A 402 1.54 -20.09 0.21
C THR A 402 1.81 -18.68 -0.28
N LEU A 403 0.78 -17.83 -0.29
CA LEU A 403 0.85 -16.45 -0.75
C LEU A 403 1.12 -15.47 0.41
N THR A 404 2.14 -15.77 1.19
CA THR A 404 2.61 -14.95 2.32
C THR A 404 4.11 -14.70 2.22
N PRO A 405 4.57 -13.44 2.12
CA PRO A 405 5.98 -13.12 1.92
C PRO A 405 6.73 -12.94 3.24
N GLN A 406 8.05 -13.09 3.19
CA GLN A 406 8.95 -12.43 4.13
C GLN A 406 9.08 -10.94 3.75
N VAL A 407 9.29 -10.07 4.73
CA VAL A 407 9.45 -8.63 4.50
C VAL A 407 10.77 -8.13 5.08
N ILE A 408 11.51 -7.38 4.26
CA ILE A 408 12.71 -6.65 4.68
C ILE A 408 12.51 -5.18 4.29
N PHE A 409 12.22 -4.35 5.28
CA PHE A 409 12.00 -2.91 5.13
C PHE A 409 13.10 -2.15 5.87
N THR A 410 14.09 -1.64 5.13
CA THR A 410 15.33 -1.10 5.74
C THR A 410 15.82 0.17 5.08
N HIS A 411 16.39 1.08 5.90
CA HIS A 411 17.01 2.34 5.44
C HIS A 411 16.06 3.24 4.64
N ASN A 412 14.76 3.16 4.91
CA ASN A 412 13.75 3.99 4.27
C ASN A 412 13.41 5.21 5.12
N VAL A 413 12.95 6.25 4.46
CA VAL A 413 12.35 7.43 5.09
C VAL A 413 10.85 7.44 4.77
N VAL A 414 10.02 7.46 5.80
CA VAL A 414 8.57 7.59 5.71
C VAL A 414 8.18 8.88 6.40
N ARG A 415 7.49 9.78 5.71
CA ARG A 415 7.11 11.05 6.32
C ARG A 415 5.85 11.68 5.75
N ASN A 416 5.16 12.43 6.61
CA ASN A 416 3.98 13.22 6.23
C ASN A 416 2.91 12.41 5.48
N ASN A 417 2.67 11.19 5.90
CA ASN A 417 1.61 10.36 5.35
C ASN A 417 0.37 10.36 6.25
N ARG A 418 -0.79 10.22 5.63
CA ARG A 418 -2.08 10.35 6.30
C ARG A 418 -2.39 9.23 7.30
N ALA A 419 -2.05 8.00 6.98
CA ALA A 419 -2.40 6.82 7.77
C ALA A 419 -1.20 6.25 8.52
N ARG A 420 -0.82 5.02 8.26
CA ARG A 420 0.28 4.36 8.97
C ARG A 420 1.58 4.48 8.18
N GLY A 421 2.69 4.39 8.88
CA GLY A 421 3.99 4.32 8.22
C GLY A 421 4.17 2.97 7.53
N ALA A 422 4.07 1.87 8.28
CA ALA A 422 4.18 0.51 7.75
C ALA A 422 3.11 -0.39 8.35
N LEU A 423 2.45 -1.19 7.51
CA LEU A 423 1.48 -2.20 7.90
C LEU A 423 1.97 -3.58 7.45
N PHE A 424 2.10 -4.50 8.39
CA PHE A 424 2.53 -5.86 8.11
C PHE A 424 1.53 -6.87 8.67
N SER A 425 1.08 -7.78 7.79
CA SER A 425 0.12 -8.84 8.11
C SER A 425 0.55 -10.13 7.41
N THR A 426 1.66 -10.73 7.86
CA THR A 426 2.21 -11.96 7.30
C THR A 426 2.76 -12.87 8.40
N PRO A 427 2.56 -14.21 8.32
CA PRO A 427 3.12 -15.15 9.29
C PRO A 427 4.63 -15.41 9.10
N LYS A 428 5.20 -14.89 8.02
CA LYS A 428 6.62 -15.05 7.72
C LYS A 428 7.47 -13.97 8.40
N LYS A 429 8.78 -14.10 8.32
CA LYS A 429 9.71 -13.18 8.95
C LYS A 429 9.57 -11.75 8.43
N VAL A 430 9.45 -10.80 9.35
CA VAL A 430 9.45 -9.36 9.08
C VAL A 430 10.65 -8.72 9.78
N VAL A 431 11.45 -7.98 9.02
CA VAL A 431 12.54 -7.14 9.55
C VAL A 431 12.28 -5.69 9.13
N CYS A 432 11.95 -4.84 10.10
CA CYS A 432 11.82 -3.39 9.92
C CYS A 432 12.94 -2.69 10.68
N ALA A 433 13.98 -2.23 9.95
CA ALA A 433 15.21 -1.78 10.61
C ALA A 433 15.87 -0.58 9.92
N HIS A 434 16.51 0.29 10.72
CA HIS A 434 17.25 1.46 10.24
C HIS A 434 16.40 2.43 9.42
N ASN A 435 15.09 2.53 9.70
CA ASN A 435 14.19 3.45 9.03
C ASN A 435 13.97 4.72 9.88
N VAL A 436 13.57 5.78 9.21
CA VAL A 436 13.06 7.00 9.83
C VAL A 436 11.57 7.13 9.53
N PHE A 437 10.74 7.20 10.58
CA PHE A 437 9.33 7.51 10.51
C PHE A 437 9.13 8.92 11.10
N ASP A 438 8.73 9.86 10.27
CA ASP A 438 8.68 11.28 10.62
C ASP A 438 7.28 11.87 10.36
N HIS A 439 6.55 12.20 11.41
CA HIS A 439 5.20 12.79 11.34
C HIS A 439 4.19 11.89 10.57
N THR A 440 4.12 10.61 10.89
CA THR A 440 3.00 9.78 10.47
C THR A 440 1.73 10.19 11.21
N HIS A 441 0.61 10.39 10.51
CA HIS A 441 -0.65 10.76 11.17
C HIS A 441 -1.15 9.68 12.12
N GLY A 442 -1.10 8.42 11.71
CA GLY A 442 -1.40 7.28 12.56
C GLY A 442 -0.15 6.63 13.16
N ALA A 443 -0.23 5.36 13.48
CA ALA A 443 0.90 4.57 13.97
C ALA A 443 2.05 4.56 12.96
N ALA A 444 3.28 4.65 13.44
CA ALA A 444 4.44 4.45 12.58
C ALA A 444 4.51 3.00 12.06
N ILE A 445 4.14 2.04 12.90
CA ILE A 445 4.05 0.63 12.52
C ILE A 445 2.75 0.05 13.07
N LEU A 446 1.99 -0.63 12.19
CA LEU A 446 0.81 -1.40 12.53
C LEU A 446 1.03 -2.88 12.17
N LEU A 447 0.83 -3.77 13.13
CA LEU A 447 0.65 -5.20 12.90
C LEU A 447 -0.83 -5.51 13.05
N CYS A 448 -1.47 -5.95 11.97
CA CYS A 448 -2.91 -6.13 11.92
C CYS A 448 -3.28 -7.54 11.45
N GLY A 449 -4.53 -7.79 11.26
CA GLY A 449 -5.20 -8.95 10.69
C GLY A 449 -6.69 -8.77 10.92
N ASP A 450 -7.48 -8.86 9.86
CA ASP A 450 -8.91 -8.56 9.89
C ASP A 450 -9.70 -9.52 8.99
N CYS A 451 -10.56 -10.31 9.60
CA CYS A 451 -11.52 -11.18 8.90
C CYS A 451 -12.98 -10.70 9.04
N ASN A 452 -13.19 -9.40 9.34
CA ASN A 452 -14.50 -8.83 9.63
C ASN A 452 -14.87 -7.59 8.82
N GLY A 453 -13.90 -6.80 8.35
CA GLY A 453 -14.10 -5.56 7.61
C GLY A 453 -13.29 -5.51 6.32
N TRP A 454 -11.97 -5.37 6.42
CA TRP A 454 -11.08 -5.31 5.26
C TRP A 454 -10.76 -6.69 4.66
N TYR A 455 -10.86 -7.75 5.47
CA TYR A 455 -10.49 -9.12 5.08
C TYR A 455 -9.03 -9.26 4.67
N GLU A 456 -8.15 -8.50 5.30
CA GLU A 456 -6.71 -8.56 5.10
C GLU A 456 -6.07 -9.55 6.08
N THR A 457 -5.32 -10.54 5.57
CA THR A 457 -4.62 -11.54 6.38
C THR A 457 -3.29 -10.96 6.82
N GLY A 458 -2.63 -11.45 7.79
CA GLY A 458 -2.79 -12.59 8.69
C GLY A 458 -1.99 -12.32 9.96
N ALA A 459 -1.85 -13.37 10.78
CA ALA A 459 -1.08 -13.25 12.02
C ALA A 459 0.42 -13.08 11.76
N CYS A 460 1.08 -12.24 12.57
CA CYS A 460 2.54 -12.11 12.54
C CYS A 460 3.19 -13.02 13.58
N HIS A 461 4.20 -13.82 13.17
CA HIS A 461 4.83 -14.82 14.03
C HIS A 461 6.35 -14.70 14.19
N ASP A 462 7.00 -13.80 13.47
CA ASP A 462 8.44 -13.49 13.61
C ASP A 462 8.69 -12.06 13.14
N VAL A 463 8.60 -11.09 14.05
CA VAL A 463 8.77 -9.66 13.73
C VAL A 463 9.93 -9.08 14.52
N THR A 464 10.83 -8.40 13.82
CA THR A 464 11.92 -7.63 14.43
C THR A 464 11.87 -6.17 13.98
N ILE A 465 11.61 -5.26 14.92
CA ILE A 465 11.60 -3.81 14.74
C ILE A 465 12.80 -3.24 15.50
N LYS A 466 13.84 -2.80 14.78
CA LYS A 466 15.08 -2.38 15.42
C LYS A 466 15.80 -1.24 14.73
N HIS A 467 16.53 -0.45 15.52
CA HIS A 467 17.38 0.64 15.03
C HIS A 467 16.60 1.67 14.17
N ASN A 468 15.29 1.81 14.40
CA ASN A 468 14.47 2.82 13.75
C ASN A 468 14.42 4.09 14.59
N ARG A 469 14.19 5.21 13.94
CA ARG A 469 13.91 6.49 14.56
C ARG A 469 12.47 6.89 14.26
N PHE A 470 11.68 7.10 15.30
CA PHE A 470 10.29 7.54 15.23
C PHE A 470 10.23 8.98 15.71
N ILE A 471 9.80 9.91 14.86
CA ILE A 471 9.74 11.34 15.15
C ILE A 471 8.29 11.79 15.05
N ASN A 472 7.71 12.20 16.18
CA ASN A 472 6.36 12.76 16.23
C ASN A 472 5.31 11.98 15.42
N ALA A 473 5.28 10.65 15.55
CA ALA A 473 4.18 9.84 15.04
C ALA A 473 2.90 10.06 15.86
N LEU A 474 1.75 9.61 15.38
CA LEU A 474 0.43 9.80 15.99
C LEU A 474 0.02 11.30 16.07
N THR A 475 0.28 12.05 15.03
CA THR A 475 -0.13 13.46 14.98
C THR A 475 -1.63 13.64 14.76
N ALA A 476 -2.38 12.57 14.46
CA ALA A 476 -3.85 12.54 14.43
C ALA A 476 -4.40 11.22 14.99
N ASN A 477 -5.67 11.23 15.41
CA ASN A 477 -6.40 9.99 15.72
C ASN A 477 -6.78 9.30 14.41
N TYR A 478 -6.38 8.05 14.24
CA TYR A 478 -6.66 7.26 13.06
C TYR A 478 -7.08 5.82 13.44
N GLN A 479 -7.72 5.12 12.50
CA GLN A 479 -8.21 3.76 12.69
C GLN A 479 -7.05 2.79 13.03
N PHE A 480 -7.23 1.97 14.08
CA PHE A 480 -6.29 0.95 14.57
C PHE A 480 -4.93 1.49 15.07
N THR A 481 -4.82 2.80 15.28
CA THR A 481 -3.56 3.45 15.67
C THR A 481 -3.61 3.89 17.14
N ASN A 482 -3.38 2.95 18.05
CA ASN A 482 -3.50 3.15 19.49
C ASN A 482 -2.18 3.50 20.18
N ALA A 483 -1.06 3.42 19.46
CA ALA A 483 0.28 3.79 19.89
C ALA A 483 1.20 4.00 18.67
N ILE A 484 2.43 4.48 18.87
CA ILE A 484 3.43 4.63 17.80
C ILE A 484 3.69 3.29 17.11
N ILE A 485 3.86 2.20 17.89
CA ILE A 485 3.80 0.83 17.40
C ILE A 485 2.48 0.23 17.90
N SER A 486 1.57 -0.06 16.98
CA SER A 486 0.25 -0.59 17.28
C SER A 486 0.14 -2.03 16.78
N ILE A 487 -0.07 -2.97 17.70
CA ILE A 487 -0.35 -4.37 17.39
C ILE A 487 -1.84 -4.57 17.62
N TYR A 488 -2.63 -4.44 16.58
CA TYR A 488 -4.09 -4.38 16.65
C TYR A 488 -4.74 -5.32 15.63
N PRO A 489 -4.89 -6.61 15.94
CA PRO A 489 -5.77 -7.50 15.18
C PRO A 489 -7.24 -7.15 15.48
N GLU A 490 -8.10 -7.22 14.44
CA GLU A 490 -9.54 -7.01 14.62
C GLU A 490 -10.19 -8.28 15.15
N ILE A 491 -10.39 -8.34 16.46
CA ILE A 491 -10.95 -9.49 17.17
C ILE A 491 -12.24 -9.07 17.90
N PRO A 492 -13.42 -9.28 17.28
CA PRO A 492 -14.69 -8.87 17.90
C PRO A 492 -14.94 -9.48 19.28
N ASN A 493 -14.65 -10.77 19.47
CA ASN A 493 -14.88 -11.49 20.72
C ASN A 493 -13.54 -11.81 21.41
N LEU A 494 -12.78 -10.80 21.78
CA LEU A 494 -11.46 -10.97 22.41
C LEU A 494 -11.53 -11.77 23.73
N SER A 495 -12.61 -11.61 24.52
CA SER A 495 -12.82 -12.35 25.77
C SER A 495 -12.93 -13.87 25.58
N ASP A 496 -13.42 -14.31 24.43
CA ASP A 496 -13.67 -15.72 24.14
C ASP A 496 -12.43 -16.40 23.53
N GLN A 497 -11.44 -15.59 23.10
CA GLN A 497 -10.22 -16.09 22.48
C GLN A 497 -9.38 -16.92 23.46
N LYS A 498 -8.94 -18.10 23.05
CA LYS A 498 -8.11 -19.03 23.85
C LYS A 498 -6.63 -18.98 23.47
N LYS A 499 -6.32 -18.85 22.18
CA LYS A 499 -4.96 -18.73 21.64
C LYS A 499 -4.64 -17.25 21.38
N TYR A 500 -3.37 -16.91 21.16
CA TYR A 500 -2.95 -15.57 20.79
C TYR A 500 -2.86 -15.45 19.26
N PHE A 501 -3.21 -14.27 18.72
CA PHE A 501 -3.17 -14.06 17.28
C PHE A 501 -1.74 -13.82 16.78
N HIS A 502 -1.03 -12.87 17.40
CA HIS A 502 0.37 -12.59 17.05
C HIS A 502 1.34 -13.26 18.03
N SER A 503 2.59 -13.49 17.58
CA SER A 503 3.64 -14.03 18.45
C SER A 503 5.05 -13.62 18.03
N ASN A 504 6.01 -13.76 18.95
CA ASN A 504 7.45 -13.59 18.73
C ASN A 504 7.81 -12.23 18.12
N ILE A 505 7.45 -11.16 18.78
CA ILE A 505 7.68 -9.78 18.35
C ILE A 505 8.80 -9.18 19.18
N ARG A 506 9.82 -8.61 18.53
CA ARG A 506 10.97 -7.92 19.15
C ARG A 506 11.04 -6.47 18.71
N ILE A 507 11.05 -5.56 19.67
CA ILE A 507 11.16 -4.10 19.50
C ILE A 507 12.40 -3.65 20.27
N GLU A 508 13.51 -3.43 19.55
CA GLU A 508 14.82 -3.30 20.19
C GLU A 508 15.66 -2.16 19.58
N ASN A 509 16.38 -1.44 20.42
CA ASN A 509 17.37 -0.43 19.98
C ASN A 509 16.78 0.68 19.09
N ASN A 510 15.52 1.05 19.29
CA ASN A 510 14.87 2.14 18.57
C ASN A 510 14.93 3.45 19.37
N VAL A 511 14.77 4.57 18.67
CA VAL A 511 14.64 5.90 19.27
C VAL A 511 13.24 6.44 18.99
N PHE A 512 12.52 6.80 20.03
CA PHE A 512 11.19 7.43 19.98
C PHE A 512 11.30 8.88 20.44
N GLU A 513 11.20 9.82 19.50
CA GLU A 513 11.09 11.24 19.77
C GLU A 513 9.62 11.62 19.68
N THR A 514 8.99 11.90 20.80
CA THR A 514 7.52 12.02 20.85
C THR A 514 7.05 13.11 21.81
N PHE A 515 5.93 13.72 21.46
CA PHE A 515 5.22 14.70 22.27
C PHE A 515 4.14 14.07 23.17
N ASP A 516 3.68 12.83 22.88
CA ASP A 516 2.59 12.16 23.61
C ASP A 516 3.06 10.84 24.26
N GLU A 517 2.19 10.18 25.02
CA GLU A 517 2.55 9.03 25.85
C GLU A 517 2.60 7.68 25.11
N PRO A 518 1.69 7.31 24.18
CA PRO A 518 1.54 5.94 23.74
C PRO A 518 2.68 5.48 22.82
N ILE A 519 3.56 4.61 23.32
CA ILE A 519 4.68 4.03 22.57
C ILE A 519 4.29 2.69 21.96
N LEU A 520 3.68 1.80 22.75
CA LEU A 520 3.33 0.45 22.32
C LEU A 520 1.91 0.10 22.78
N TYR A 521 1.10 -0.33 21.84
CA TYR A 521 -0.15 -1.03 22.09
C TYR A 521 -0.04 -2.47 21.60
N ALA A 522 -0.39 -3.44 22.42
CA ALA A 522 -0.33 -4.84 22.04
C ALA A 522 -1.61 -5.58 22.46
N LYS A 523 -2.35 -6.07 21.45
CA LYS A 523 -3.58 -6.84 21.60
C LYS A 523 -3.38 -8.25 21.04
N SER A 524 -3.64 -9.26 21.87
CA SER A 524 -3.54 -10.67 21.51
C SER A 524 -2.16 -11.09 21.01
N VAL A 525 -1.16 -10.95 21.90
CA VAL A 525 0.26 -11.24 21.57
C VAL A 525 0.87 -12.18 22.59
N GLU A 526 1.58 -13.21 22.11
CA GLU A 526 2.44 -14.08 22.92
C GLU A 526 3.93 -13.87 22.54
N ASN A 527 4.81 -13.85 23.54
CA ASN A 527 6.25 -13.65 23.39
C ASN A 527 6.59 -12.27 22.77
N LEU A 528 6.44 -11.20 23.52
CA LEU A 528 6.75 -9.82 23.15
C LEU A 528 7.94 -9.32 23.95
N ILE A 529 8.98 -8.82 23.26
CA ILE A 529 10.16 -8.22 23.88
C ILE A 529 10.28 -6.76 23.45
N TYR A 530 10.32 -5.86 24.43
CA TYR A 530 10.64 -4.45 24.26
C TYR A 530 11.85 -4.11 25.12
N ARG A 531 13.00 -3.82 24.51
CA ARG A 531 14.23 -3.53 25.27
C ARG A 531 15.21 -2.62 24.53
N ASN A 532 16.08 -1.99 25.29
CA ASN A 532 17.13 -1.10 24.77
C ASN A 532 16.61 0.03 23.89
N ASN A 533 15.36 0.41 24.01
CA ASN A 533 14.79 1.55 23.30
C ASN A 533 15.00 2.83 24.10
N THR A 534 15.15 3.96 23.40
CA THR A 534 15.28 5.27 24.00
C THR A 534 14.01 6.09 23.69
N VAL A 535 13.41 6.69 24.71
CA VAL A 535 12.26 7.58 24.57
C VAL A 535 12.69 9.00 24.92
N ILE A 536 12.58 9.91 23.97
CA ILE A 536 12.89 11.34 24.11
C ILE A 536 11.59 12.11 24.01
N LYS A 537 11.17 12.72 25.14
CA LYS A 537 10.00 13.61 25.16
C LYS A 537 10.37 14.98 24.61
N ASN A 538 9.55 15.49 23.70
CA ASN A 538 9.64 16.85 23.19
C ASN A 538 8.35 17.63 23.49
N LYS A 539 8.28 18.89 23.06
CA LYS A 539 7.13 19.79 23.26
C LYS A 539 6.62 20.37 21.94
N ASP A 540 6.87 19.67 20.84
CA ASP A 540 6.51 20.16 19.50
C ASP A 540 4.99 20.29 19.35
N PHE A 541 4.24 19.38 20.01
CA PHE A 541 2.79 19.42 20.07
C PHE A 541 2.28 19.18 21.50
N LYS A 542 1.02 19.56 21.77
CA LYS A 542 0.35 19.23 23.01
C LYS A 542 -0.13 17.78 22.98
N PRO A 543 0.06 16.98 24.05
CA PRO A 543 -0.49 15.63 24.14
C PRO A 543 -2.01 15.62 24.01
N PHE A 544 -2.56 14.76 23.12
CA PHE A 544 -4.00 14.72 22.87
C PHE A 544 -4.57 13.32 22.70
N HIS A 545 -3.72 12.31 22.44
CA HIS A 545 -4.18 10.96 22.15
C HIS A 545 -5.03 10.40 23.28
N TRP A 546 -6.06 9.64 22.96
CA TRP A 546 -6.98 9.04 23.94
C TRP A 546 -6.27 8.03 24.86
N ASN A 547 -5.35 7.24 24.32
CA ASN A 547 -4.51 6.34 25.11
C ASN A 547 -3.44 7.17 25.84
N LYS A 548 -3.44 7.06 27.19
CA LYS A 548 -2.49 7.76 28.07
C LYS A 548 -1.45 6.83 28.66
N GLU A 549 -1.46 5.56 28.25
CA GLU A 549 -0.52 4.55 28.71
C GLU A 549 0.65 4.44 27.74
N ARG A 550 1.87 4.46 28.25
CA ARG A 550 3.08 4.25 27.44
C ARG A 550 3.09 2.85 26.82
N PHE A 551 2.67 1.86 27.60
CA PHE A 551 2.52 0.47 27.20
C PHE A 551 1.11 0.01 27.56
N LYS A 552 0.26 -0.15 26.57
CA LYS A 552 -1.08 -0.68 26.74
C LYS A 552 -1.13 -2.11 26.23
N LEU A 553 -1.37 -3.05 27.15
CA LEU A 553 -1.36 -4.49 26.89
C LEU A 553 -2.75 -5.08 27.11
N GLU A 554 -3.31 -5.71 26.08
CA GLU A 554 -4.61 -6.39 26.15
C GLU A 554 -4.47 -7.83 25.71
N ARG A 555 -4.74 -8.78 26.60
CA ARG A 555 -4.59 -10.21 26.32
C ARG A 555 -3.20 -10.53 25.74
N THR A 556 -2.20 -10.41 26.58
CA THR A 556 -0.80 -10.73 26.24
C THR A 556 -0.23 -11.79 27.18
N LYS A 557 0.81 -12.50 26.72
CA LYS A 557 1.52 -13.51 27.51
C LYS A 557 3.02 -13.48 27.19
N ASN A 558 3.85 -13.75 28.19
CA ASN A 558 5.32 -13.75 28.06
C ASN A 558 5.83 -12.41 27.52
N VAL A 559 5.49 -11.31 28.20
CA VAL A 559 5.89 -9.96 27.81
C VAL A 559 7.07 -9.52 28.66
N GLU A 560 8.14 -9.10 27.99
CA GLU A 560 9.33 -8.51 28.60
C GLU A 560 9.43 -7.03 28.18
N ILE A 561 9.32 -6.11 29.11
CA ILE A 561 9.50 -4.68 28.89
C ILE A 561 10.63 -4.21 29.78
N ILE A 562 11.74 -3.79 29.16
CA ILE A 562 12.90 -3.21 29.84
C ILE A 562 13.11 -1.79 29.31
N GLU A 563 12.72 -0.82 30.12
CA GLU A 563 13.04 0.60 29.89
C GLU A 563 14.47 0.90 30.39
N LYS A 564 15.16 1.79 29.69
CA LYS A 564 16.48 2.29 30.14
C LYS A 564 16.31 3.42 31.13
#